data_f45c06d597c48f242851fbba10dcf528
#
_entry.id   f45c06d597c48f242851fbba10dcf528
#
_cell.length_a   1.000
_cell.length_b   1.000
_cell.length_c   1.000
_cell.angle_alpha   90.00
_cell.angle_beta   90.00
_cell.angle_gamma   90.00
#
_symmetry.space_group_name_H-M   'P 1'
#
loop_
_entity.id
_entity.type
_entity.pdbx_description
1 polymer ?
#
loop_
_entity_poly.entity_id
_entity_poly.type
_entity_poly.pdbx_seq_one_letter_code
_entity_poly.pdbx_strand_id
1 'polypeptide(L)' 'MIDLPEPRQAKFRWGQNVFAAVDLYNDGSLPEISEDLLVVAAGGPGEVVQVGHHAESNLPVYLVDFGIVVLGCLEEELRA' A
#
# COMPACT_ATOMS: atom_id res chain seq x y z
N MET A 1 -33.76 11.35 0.82
CA MET A 1 -32.68 10.42 1.18
C MET A 1 -31.34 11.07 0.84
N ILE A 2 -30.43 11.06 1.77
CA ILE A 2 -29.11 11.64 1.54
C ILE A 2 -28.21 10.58 0.93
N ASP A 3 -27.68 10.87 -0.28
CA ASP A 3 -26.68 10.02 -0.86
C ASP A 3 -25.33 10.28 -0.21
N LEU A 4 -24.96 9.40 0.69
CA LEU A 4 -23.63 9.44 1.26
C LEU A 4 -22.68 8.69 0.32
N PRO A 5 -21.48 9.22 0.05
CA PRO A 5 -20.52 8.48 -0.74
C PRO A 5 -20.15 7.19 -0.02
N GLU A 6 -20.27 6.08 -0.73
CA GLU A 6 -19.82 4.81 -0.20
C GLU A 6 -18.30 4.78 -0.14
N PRO A 7 -17.71 4.09 0.86
CA PRO A 7 -16.27 3.87 0.86
C PRO A 7 -15.85 3.18 -0.43
N ARG A 8 -14.74 3.62 -1.00
CA ARG A 8 -14.20 2.99 -2.20
C ARG A 8 -13.80 1.55 -1.87
N GLN A 9 -14.27 0.60 -2.65
CA GLN A 9 -13.95 -0.80 -2.44
C GLN A 9 -12.47 -1.05 -2.68
N ALA A 10 -11.88 -1.89 -1.82
CA ALA A 10 -10.51 -2.31 -1.97
C ALA A 10 -10.38 -3.19 -3.22
N LYS A 11 -9.42 -2.88 -4.07
CA LYS A 11 -9.15 -3.62 -5.31
C LYS A 11 -8.39 -4.90 -5.05
N PHE A 12 -7.55 -4.91 -4.02
CA PHE A 12 -6.72 -6.05 -3.66
C PHE A 12 -7.22 -6.66 -2.37
N ARG A 13 -6.95 -7.94 -2.18
CA ARG A 13 -7.43 -8.71 -1.04
C ARG A 13 -6.29 -9.08 -0.11
N TRP A 14 -6.61 -9.31 1.15
CA TRP A 14 -5.68 -9.91 2.10
C TRP A 14 -5.18 -11.25 1.54
N GLY A 15 -3.87 -11.45 1.57
CA GLY A 15 -3.24 -12.64 1.04
C GLY A 15 -2.96 -12.62 -0.46
N GLN A 16 -3.41 -11.59 -1.17
CA GLN A 16 -3.16 -11.47 -2.60
C GLN A 16 -1.72 -11.09 -2.88
N ASN A 17 -1.12 -11.73 -3.88
CA ASN A 17 0.19 -11.32 -4.39
C ASN A 17 0.03 -10.09 -5.28
N VAL A 18 0.86 -9.10 -5.02
CA VAL A 18 0.87 -7.84 -5.77
C VAL A 18 2.31 -7.48 -6.10
N PHE A 19 2.46 -6.46 -6.95
CA PHE A 19 3.77 -5.92 -7.30
C PHE A 19 3.75 -4.42 -7.08
N ALA A 20 4.89 -3.85 -6.73
CA ALA A 20 5.03 -2.41 -6.67
C ALA A 20 4.87 -1.87 -8.10
N ALA A 21 3.92 -0.97 -8.30
CA ALA A 21 3.68 -0.35 -9.60
C ALA A 21 4.68 0.77 -9.88
N VAL A 22 5.25 1.33 -8.81
CA VAL A 22 6.23 2.40 -8.85
C VAL A 22 7.33 2.11 -7.84
N ASP A 23 8.41 2.87 -7.92
CA ASP A 23 9.45 2.81 -6.87
C ASP A 23 8.87 3.32 -5.56
N LEU A 24 9.12 2.57 -4.48
CA LEU A 24 8.64 2.91 -3.16
C LEU A 24 9.82 3.35 -2.28
N TYR A 25 9.70 4.52 -1.68
CA TYR A 25 10.71 5.13 -0.87
C TYR A 25 10.31 5.14 0.60
N ASN A 26 11.31 5.20 1.47
CA ASN A 26 11.04 5.35 2.89
C ASN A 26 10.48 6.76 3.17
N ASP A 27 9.26 6.82 3.70
CA ASP A 27 8.57 8.06 4.03
C ASP A 27 8.79 8.49 5.48
N GLY A 28 9.76 7.87 6.16
CA GLY A 28 10.04 8.12 7.57
C GLY A 28 9.42 7.07 8.51
N SER A 29 8.62 6.15 7.98
CA SER A 29 8.00 5.08 8.79
C SER A 29 8.99 3.97 9.17
N LEU A 30 10.14 3.93 8.52
CA LEU A 30 11.21 2.97 8.81
C LEU A 30 12.41 3.70 9.40
N PRO A 31 12.48 3.83 10.73
CA PRO A 31 13.50 4.66 11.36
C PRO A 31 14.93 4.14 11.21
N GLU A 32 15.08 2.85 10.89
CA GLU A 32 16.40 2.24 10.70
C GLU A 32 16.97 2.49 9.31
N ILE A 33 16.18 3.05 8.40
CA ILE A 33 16.55 3.32 7.02
C ILE A 33 16.48 4.83 6.81
N SER A 34 17.42 5.39 6.06
CA SER A 34 17.42 6.82 5.76
C SER A 34 16.12 7.21 5.03
N GLU A 35 15.58 8.38 5.39
CA GLU A 35 14.46 8.95 4.66
C GLU A 35 14.80 9.11 3.18
N ASP A 36 13.79 8.97 2.33
CA ASP A 36 13.90 9.08 0.89
C ASP A 36 14.77 8.00 0.24
N LEU A 37 15.20 7.00 1.00
CA LEU A 37 15.91 5.87 0.41
C LEU A 37 14.91 4.95 -0.33
N LEU A 38 15.30 4.50 -1.50
CA LEU A 38 14.52 3.49 -2.23
C LEU A 38 14.47 2.19 -1.45
N VAL A 39 13.26 1.74 -1.12
CA VAL A 39 13.04 0.52 -0.34
C VAL A 39 12.64 -0.64 -1.23
N VAL A 40 11.71 -0.40 -2.17
CA VAL A 40 11.23 -1.40 -3.10
C VAL A 40 11.20 -0.78 -4.49
N ALA A 41 11.90 -1.38 -5.43
CA ALA A 41 11.87 -0.94 -6.81
C ALA A 41 10.56 -1.36 -7.49
N ALA A 42 10.13 -0.60 -8.47
CA ALA A 42 8.96 -0.97 -9.29
C ALA A 42 9.12 -2.39 -9.82
N GLY A 43 8.05 -3.17 -9.74
CA GLY A 43 8.06 -4.58 -10.09
C GLY A 43 8.38 -5.52 -8.94
N GLY A 44 8.78 -4.99 -7.77
CA GLY A 44 9.06 -5.81 -6.61
C GLY A 44 7.81 -6.56 -6.11
N PRO A 45 7.91 -7.88 -5.87
CA PRO A 45 6.77 -8.67 -5.44
C PRO A 45 6.47 -8.50 -3.96
N GLY A 46 5.20 -8.57 -3.61
CA GLY A 46 4.77 -8.52 -2.22
C GLY A 46 3.45 -9.25 -2.01
N GLU A 47 3.05 -9.34 -0.76
CA GLU A 47 1.79 -9.96 -0.37
C GLU A 47 1.01 -8.97 0.51
N VAL A 48 -0.28 -8.82 0.23
CA VAL A 48 -1.16 -7.98 1.06
C VAL A 48 -1.40 -8.72 2.38
N VAL A 49 -0.94 -8.13 3.47
CA VAL A 49 -1.10 -8.73 4.80
C VAL A 49 -2.15 -8.03 5.65
N GLN A 50 -2.60 -6.86 5.22
CA GLN A 50 -3.72 -6.16 5.86
C GLN A 50 -4.33 -5.16 4.89
N VAL A 51 -5.65 -5.04 4.93
CA VAL A 51 -6.39 -4.04 4.15
C VAL A 51 -7.06 -3.09 5.13
N GLY A 52 -6.85 -1.80 4.93
CA GLY A 52 -7.46 -0.75 5.72
C GLY A 52 -8.13 0.28 4.83
N HIS A 53 -8.65 1.31 5.47
CA HIS A 53 -9.33 2.38 4.78
C HIS A 53 -9.00 3.71 5.46
N HIS A 54 -8.55 4.68 4.68
CA HIS A 54 -8.24 6.00 5.18
C HIS A 54 -9.51 6.85 5.14
N ALA A 55 -10.05 7.17 6.32
CA ALA A 55 -11.36 7.81 6.43
C ALA A 55 -11.42 9.18 5.75
N GLU A 56 -10.39 9.99 5.91
CA GLU A 56 -10.38 11.34 5.36
C GLU A 56 -10.36 11.38 3.84
N SER A 57 -9.58 10.51 3.22
CA SER A 57 -9.43 10.47 1.77
C SER A 57 -10.39 9.50 1.09
N ASN A 58 -11.10 8.67 1.88
CA ASN A 58 -11.98 7.62 1.40
C ASN A 58 -11.27 6.64 0.46
N LEU A 59 -9.98 6.38 0.75
CA LEU A 59 -9.15 5.51 -0.08
C LEU A 59 -8.74 4.26 0.68
N PRO A 60 -8.70 3.10 0.00
CA PRO A 60 -8.13 1.90 0.60
C PRO A 60 -6.63 2.04 0.78
N VAL A 61 -6.13 1.46 1.87
CA VAL A 61 -4.69 1.43 2.18
C VAL A 61 -4.33 -0.03 2.44
N TYR A 62 -3.17 -0.43 1.96
CA TYR A 62 -2.72 -1.81 2.07
C TYR A 62 -1.40 -1.87 2.83
N LEU A 63 -1.31 -2.80 3.79
CA LEU A 63 -0.01 -3.21 4.31
C LEU A 63 0.47 -4.35 3.42
N VAL A 64 1.64 -4.19 2.84
CA VAL A 64 2.23 -5.15 1.91
C VAL A 64 3.57 -5.59 2.43
N ASP A 65 3.73 -6.91 2.54
CA ASP A 65 4.99 -7.54 2.94
C ASP A 65 5.79 -7.81 1.66
N PHE A 66 6.88 -7.08 1.49
CA PHE A 66 7.79 -7.24 0.37
C PHE A 66 8.98 -8.17 0.68
N GLY A 67 8.90 -8.86 1.82
CA GLY A 67 9.94 -9.78 2.24
C GLY A 67 10.99 -9.13 3.14
N ILE A 68 11.52 -8.00 2.71
CA ILE A 68 12.51 -7.23 3.49
C ILE A 68 11.86 -6.20 4.41
N VAL A 69 10.68 -5.71 4.02
CA VAL A 69 9.92 -4.70 4.78
C VAL A 69 8.43 -4.92 4.57
N VAL A 70 7.63 -4.40 5.52
CA VAL A 70 6.20 -4.26 5.37
C VAL A 70 5.91 -2.77 5.24
N LEU A 71 5.26 -2.38 4.14
CA LEU A 71 4.96 -0.98 3.86
C LEU A 71 3.46 -0.75 3.72
N GLY A 72 3.01 0.42 4.19
CA GLY A 72 1.68 0.92 3.88
C GLY A 72 1.67 1.52 2.47
N CYS A 73 0.80 1.02 1.61
CA CYS A 73 0.74 1.43 0.21
C CYS A 73 -0.65 1.90 -0.16
N LEU A 74 -0.70 2.90 -1.04
CA LEU A 74 -1.94 3.28 -1.71
C LEU A 74 -2.20 2.31 -2.86
N GLU A 75 -3.46 2.24 -3.29
CA GLU A 75 -3.86 1.33 -4.36
C GLU A 75 -3.11 1.59 -5.66
N GLU A 76 -2.88 2.86 -5.97
CA GLU A 76 -2.16 3.27 -7.18
C GLU A 76 -0.68 2.91 -7.18
N GLU A 77 -0.14 2.61 -6.00
CA GLU A 77 1.26 2.20 -5.86
C GLU A 77 1.47 0.70 -6.08
N LEU A 78 0.37 -0.03 -6.28
CA LEU A 78 0.38 -1.48 -6.42
C LEU A 78 -0.29 -1.91 -7.72
N ARG A 79 0.13 -3.08 -8.22
CA ARG A 79 -0.55 -3.76 -9.32
C ARG A 79 -0.60 -5.27 -9.07
N ALA A 80 -1.58 -5.91 -9.70
CA ALA A 80 -1.71 -7.36 -9.63
C ALA A 80 -0.65 -8.05 -10.50
#